data_3a40ba95b46061cb07c1c22a6e6b8b95
#
_entry.id   3a40ba95b46061cb07c1c22a6e6b8b95
#
_cell.length_a   1.000
_cell.length_b   1.000
_cell.length_c   1.000
_cell.angle_alpha   90.00
_cell.angle_beta   90.00
_cell.angle_gamma   90.00
#
_symmetry.space_group_name_H-M   'P 1'
#
loop_
_entity.id
_entity.type
_entity.pdbx_description
1 polymer ?
#
loop_
_entity_poly.entity_id
_entity_poly.type
_entity_poly.pdbx_seq_one_letter_code
_entity_poly.pdbx_strand_id
1 'polypeptide(L)'
;MEPQRVRQAMEPGPAVRRRLLLVEDEPSLVLTLSDRLVAEGYDVETAGDGTTALALASGQPFDLILLDVMLPGGSGFDVCRDLRQRGVQVPILMLTARAQVIDRVVGLKLGADDYLTKPFDMMELLARVEALLRRARTPLADALGSYAFGDVVVDFRRAEVTRGGQPLPLAALELKLLRYLVEHRGKVISRDELLDRVWGYDATAQTRTVDVHVASLRQKVEPLPSRPRFILTVHGLGYKFAG
;
A
#
# COMPACT_ATOMS: atom_id res chain seq x y z
N MET A 1 54.71 25.17 -3.26
CA MET A 1 54.14 24.77 -1.96
C MET A 1 52.67 25.13 -2.04
N GLU A 2 51.86 24.18 -2.51
CA GLU A 2 50.40 24.35 -2.69
C GLU A 2 49.66 23.97 -1.40
N PRO A 3 48.63 24.73 -0.95
CA PRO A 3 47.87 24.37 0.22
C PRO A 3 46.84 23.27 -0.10
N GLN A 4 46.99 22.14 0.58
CA GLN A 4 46.03 21.06 0.58
C GLN A 4 44.66 21.56 1.09
N ARG A 5 43.67 21.59 0.24
CA ARG A 5 42.27 21.77 0.64
C ARG A 5 41.81 20.47 1.30
N VAL A 6 41.68 20.52 2.61
CA VAL A 6 40.99 19.49 3.41
C VAL A 6 39.53 19.48 2.97
N ARG A 7 39.07 18.40 2.31
CA ARG A 7 37.68 18.13 2.11
C ARG A 7 37.05 17.80 3.46
N GLN A 8 36.33 18.75 4.02
CA GLN A 8 35.40 18.45 5.10
C GLN A 8 34.36 17.49 4.57
N ALA A 9 34.34 16.26 5.08
CA ALA A 9 33.26 15.33 4.88
C ALA A 9 31.99 15.96 5.51
N MET A 10 31.00 16.25 4.69
CA MET A 10 29.67 16.64 5.15
C MET A 10 29.12 15.47 5.98
N GLU A 11 28.92 15.71 7.28
CA GLU A 11 28.17 14.79 8.12
C GLU A 11 26.77 14.60 7.51
N PRO A 12 26.26 13.36 7.42
CA PRO A 12 24.90 13.13 6.96
C PRO A 12 23.93 13.80 7.94
N GLY A 13 23.15 14.76 7.45
CA GLY A 13 22.09 15.40 8.23
C GLY A 13 21.18 14.36 8.87
N PRO A 14 20.43 14.72 9.95
CA PRO A 14 19.59 13.77 10.68
C PRO A 14 18.64 13.05 9.70
N ALA A 15 18.74 11.73 9.67
CA ALA A 15 17.88 10.91 8.84
C ALA A 15 16.41 11.22 9.21
N VAL A 16 15.63 11.71 8.25
CA VAL A 16 14.21 11.99 8.45
C VAL A 16 13.53 10.69 8.85
N ARG A 17 13.06 10.60 10.10
CA ARG A 17 12.35 9.43 10.60
C ARG A 17 11.02 9.29 9.87
N ARG A 18 10.60 8.05 9.62
CA ARG A 18 9.30 7.75 9.03
C ARG A 18 8.21 7.95 10.07
N ARG A 19 7.14 8.63 9.67
CA ARG A 19 5.99 8.88 10.52
C ARG A 19 4.91 7.84 10.30
N LEU A 20 4.55 7.15 11.37
CA LEU A 20 3.50 6.14 11.36
C LEU A 20 2.29 6.64 12.18
N LEU A 21 1.09 6.38 11.69
CA LEU A 21 -0.13 6.56 12.47
C LEU A 21 -0.60 5.18 12.94
N LEU A 22 -0.66 4.97 14.25
CA LEU A 22 -1.20 3.77 14.88
C LEU A 22 -2.62 4.06 15.39
N VAL A 23 -3.61 3.40 14.79
CA VAL A 23 -5.02 3.54 15.15
C VAL A 23 -5.46 2.25 15.87
N GLU A 24 -5.57 2.33 17.17
CA GLU A 24 -5.85 1.20 18.08
C GLU A 24 -6.45 1.74 19.37
N ASP A 25 -7.48 1.11 19.92
CA ASP A 25 -8.16 1.55 21.13
C ASP A 25 -7.72 0.81 22.39
N GLU A 26 -7.05 -0.33 22.27
CA GLU A 26 -6.55 -1.10 23.41
C GLU A 26 -5.24 -0.52 23.96
N PRO A 27 -5.21 0.12 25.17
CA PRO A 27 -4.02 0.84 25.65
C PRO A 27 -2.76 -0.01 25.78
N SER A 28 -2.91 -1.29 26.14
CA SER A 28 -1.79 -2.22 26.29
C SER A 28 -1.13 -2.53 24.94
N LEU A 29 -1.94 -2.68 23.90
CA LEU A 29 -1.46 -2.93 22.55
C LEU A 29 -0.85 -1.67 21.93
N VAL A 30 -1.48 -0.50 22.16
CA VAL A 30 -0.91 0.82 21.75
C VAL A 30 0.48 1.00 22.33
N LEU A 31 0.65 0.78 23.64
CA LEU A 31 1.95 0.92 24.30
C LEU A 31 2.98 -0.03 23.68
N THR A 32 2.64 -1.32 23.60
CA THR A 32 3.55 -2.36 23.10
C THR A 32 3.99 -2.08 21.65
N LEU A 33 3.04 -1.72 20.78
CA LEU A 33 3.34 -1.43 19.37
C LEU A 33 4.13 -0.13 19.23
N SER A 34 3.75 0.92 19.95
CA SER A 34 4.45 2.21 19.89
C SER A 34 5.90 2.07 20.35
N ASP A 35 6.15 1.42 21.49
CA ASP A 35 7.50 1.21 22.00
C ASP A 35 8.36 0.43 21.01
N ARG A 36 7.80 -0.62 20.43
CA ARG A 36 8.53 -1.42 19.46
C ARG A 36 8.84 -0.67 18.17
N LEU A 37 7.87 0.04 17.62
CA LEU A 37 8.04 0.82 16.39
C LEU A 37 9.02 1.99 16.60
N VAL A 38 8.97 2.66 17.75
CA VAL A 38 9.93 3.70 18.12
C VAL A 38 11.35 3.12 18.25
N ALA A 39 11.50 1.93 18.83
CA ALA A 39 12.79 1.25 18.93
C ALA A 39 13.38 0.90 17.55
N GLU A 40 12.53 0.65 16.53
CA GLU A 40 12.94 0.47 15.13
C GLU A 40 13.23 1.80 14.39
N GLY A 41 13.10 2.93 15.08
CA GLY A 41 13.47 4.26 14.54
C GLY A 41 12.33 5.00 13.84
N TYR A 42 11.10 4.57 14.01
CA TYR A 42 9.91 5.26 13.50
C TYR A 42 9.45 6.38 14.45
N ASP A 43 8.78 7.39 13.91
CA ASP A 43 8.03 8.38 14.66
C ASP A 43 6.56 7.95 14.67
N VAL A 44 5.99 7.70 15.85
CA VAL A 44 4.67 7.08 15.99
C VAL A 44 3.70 8.06 16.62
N GLU A 45 2.61 8.35 15.93
CA GLU A 45 1.46 9.08 16.43
C GLU A 45 0.29 8.11 16.59
N THR A 46 -0.51 8.26 17.64
CA THR A 46 -1.57 7.31 18.00
C THR A 46 -2.96 7.96 17.94
N ALA A 47 -3.96 7.17 17.56
CA ALA A 47 -5.37 7.54 17.63
C ALA A 47 -6.18 6.37 18.23
N GLY A 48 -7.05 6.65 19.17
CA GLY A 48 -7.89 5.62 19.82
C GLY A 48 -9.25 5.41 19.16
N ASP A 49 -9.58 6.16 18.11
CA ASP A 49 -10.86 6.08 17.41
C ASP A 49 -10.76 6.54 15.95
N GLY A 50 -11.78 6.19 15.15
CA GLY A 50 -11.80 6.50 13.73
C GLY A 50 -11.90 7.99 13.40
N THR A 51 -12.56 8.80 14.23
CA THR A 51 -12.71 10.25 14.01
C THR A 51 -11.37 10.95 14.16
N THR A 52 -10.65 10.65 15.22
CA THR A 52 -9.29 11.14 15.47
C THR A 52 -8.33 10.69 14.36
N ALA A 53 -8.41 9.42 13.95
CA ALA A 53 -7.60 8.88 12.86
C ALA A 53 -7.82 9.63 11.54
N LEU A 54 -9.08 9.88 11.16
CA LEU A 54 -9.44 10.63 9.95
C LEU A 54 -8.95 12.08 10.00
N ALA A 55 -9.04 12.74 11.15
CA ALA A 55 -8.56 14.11 11.33
C ALA A 55 -7.03 14.18 11.17
N LEU A 56 -6.29 13.30 11.85
CA LEU A 56 -4.83 13.25 11.79
C LEU A 56 -4.34 12.93 10.37
N ALA A 57 -4.84 11.85 9.77
CA ALA A 57 -4.39 11.40 8.45
C ALA A 57 -4.75 12.35 7.30
N SER A 58 -5.77 13.24 7.51
CA SER A 58 -6.12 14.28 6.54
C SER A 58 -5.34 15.59 6.75
N GLY A 59 -4.86 15.84 7.97
CA GLY A 59 -4.22 17.11 8.36
C GLY A 59 -2.70 17.08 8.32
N GLN A 60 -2.09 15.91 8.34
CA GLN A 60 -0.62 15.75 8.43
C GLN A 60 -0.14 14.60 7.54
N PRO A 61 1.12 14.67 7.06
CA PRO A 61 1.71 13.59 6.26
C PRO A 61 2.14 12.43 7.15
N PHE A 62 1.75 11.21 6.79
CA PHE A 62 2.25 9.95 7.32
C PHE A 62 2.85 9.11 6.20
N ASP A 63 3.78 8.21 6.55
CA ASP A 63 4.38 7.25 5.60
C ASP A 63 3.61 5.91 5.59
N LEU A 64 2.92 5.58 6.68
CA LEU A 64 2.10 4.37 6.83
C LEU A 64 1.05 4.57 7.93
N ILE A 65 -0.10 3.92 7.78
CA ILE A 65 -1.15 3.82 8.79
C ILE A 65 -1.31 2.35 9.18
N LEU A 66 -1.18 2.05 10.50
CA LEU A 66 -1.61 0.79 11.08
C LEU A 66 -3.02 1.02 11.64
N LEU A 67 -3.99 0.23 11.22
CA LEU A 67 -5.39 0.51 11.49
C LEU A 67 -6.11 -0.73 12.02
N ASP A 68 -6.56 -0.69 13.27
CA ASP A 68 -7.43 -1.75 13.77
C ASP A 68 -8.80 -1.72 13.08
N VAL A 69 -9.33 -2.89 12.83
CA VAL A 69 -10.69 -3.09 12.31
C VAL A 69 -11.74 -2.79 13.36
N MET A 70 -11.46 -3.14 14.62
CA MET A 70 -12.40 -3.00 15.72
C MET A 70 -12.12 -1.72 16.50
N LEU A 71 -12.80 -0.62 16.16
CA LEU A 71 -12.65 0.66 16.83
C LEU A 71 -13.95 1.08 17.54
N PRO A 72 -13.86 1.82 18.66
CA PRO A 72 -15.03 2.36 19.31
C PRO A 72 -15.78 3.33 18.39
N GLY A 73 -17.09 3.15 18.33
CA GLY A 73 -17.97 4.02 17.53
C GLY A 73 -17.97 3.76 16.03
N GLY A 74 -17.20 2.79 15.51
CA GLY A 74 -17.19 2.49 14.08
C GLY A 74 -16.28 1.32 13.70
N SER A 75 -16.10 1.12 12.41
CA SER A 75 -15.21 0.10 11.89
C SER A 75 -13.99 0.73 11.22
N GLY A 76 -12.80 0.16 11.44
CA GLY A 76 -11.60 0.54 10.68
C GLY A 76 -11.77 0.39 9.17
N PHE A 77 -12.68 -0.47 8.73
CA PHE A 77 -13.05 -0.54 7.31
C PHE A 77 -13.68 0.76 6.79
N ASP A 78 -14.55 1.38 7.59
CA ASP A 78 -15.16 2.66 7.23
C ASP A 78 -14.11 3.77 7.23
N VAL A 79 -13.20 3.79 8.21
CA VAL A 79 -12.07 4.73 8.25
C VAL A 79 -11.19 4.57 7.00
N CYS A 80 -10.84 3.35 6.62
CA CYS A 80 -10.06 3.07 5.41
C CYS A 80 -10.76 3.59 4.15
N ARG A 81 -12.05 3.29 3.97
CA ARG A 81 -12.86 3.78 2.85
C ARG A 81 -12.89 5.30 2.81
N ASP A 82 -13.15 5.96 3.94
CA ASP A 82 -13.28 7.41 4.02
C ASP A 82 -11.94 8.12 3.76
N LEU A 83 -10.81 7.55 4.21
CA LEU A 83 -9.47 8.03 3.87
C LEU A 83 -9.24 7.98 2.35
N ARG A 84 -9.60 6.86 1.70
CA ARG A 84 -9.44 6.71 0.24
C ARG A 84 -10.36 7.67 -0.53
N GLN A 85 -11.59 7.89 -0.06
CA GLN A 85 -12.51 8.89 -0.65
C GLN A 85 -11.97 10.32 -0.53
N ARG A 86 -11.23 10.63 0.53
CA ARG A 86 -10.54 11.93 0.72
C ARG A 86 -9.22 12.03 -0.07
N GLY A 87 -8.86 11.02 -0.86
CA GLY A 87 -7.64 11.03 -1.67
C GLY A 87 -6.36 10.69 -0.90
N VAL A 88 -6.46 10.22 0.35
CA VAL A 88 -5.29 9.77 1.13
C VAL A 88 -4.75 8.48 0.52
N GLN A 89 -3.53 8.52 -0.04
CA GLN A 89 -2.88 7.40 -0.73
C GLN A 89 -1.83 6.70 0.15
N VAL A 90 -1.64 7.13 1.39
CA VAL A 90 -0.72 6.52 2.35
C VAL A 90 -1.04 5.03 2.50
N PRO A 91 -0.03 4.13 2.48
CA PRO A 91 -0.26 2.70 2.71
C PRO A 91 -0.98 2.43 4.03
N ILE A 92 -1.95 1.51 4.02
CA ILE A 92 -2.72 1.10 5.20
C ILE A 92 -2.52 -0.39 5.45
N LEU A 93 -1.98 -0.72 6.63
CA LEU A 93 -1.94 -2.08 7.18
C LEU A 93 -3.09 -2.26 8.16
N MET A 94 -4.05 -3.13 7.81
CA MET A 94 -5.16 -3.44 8.69
C MET A 94 -4.74 -4.45 9.76
N LEU A 95 -5.06 -4.17 11.03
CA LEU A 95 -4.93 -5.11 12.14
C LEU A 95 -6.32 -5.68 12.43
N THR A 96 -6.49 -7.00 12.48
CA THR A 96 -7.82 -7.60 12.63
C THR A 96 -7.82 -8.85 13.50
N ALA A 97 -8.76 -8.94 14.45
CA ALA A 97 -9.04 -10.17 15.18
C ALA A 97 -9.85 -11.18 14.33
N ARG A 98 -10.41 -10.75 13.18
CA ARG A 98 -11.25 -11.58 12.34
C ARG A 98 -10.43 -12.33 11.31
N ALA A 99 -10.22 -13.62 11.53
CA ALA A 99 -9.52 -14.50 10.60
C ALA A 99 -10.35 -14.90 9.36
N GLN A 100 -11.62 -14.45 9.27
CA GLN A 100 -12.48 -14.85 8.17
C GLN A 100 -12.02 -14.24 6.84
N VAL A 101 -11.99 -15.08 5.82
CA VAL A 101 -11.57 -14.69 4.46
C VAL A 101 -12.40 -13.52 3.91
N ILE A 102 -13.67 -13.43 4.30
CA ILE A 102 -14.59 -12.38 3.87
C ILE A 102 -14.13 -11.00 4.37
N ASP A 103 -13.73 -10.88 5.64
CA ASP A 103 -13.33 -9.59 6.22
C ASP A 103 -12.04 -9.06 5.55
N ARG A 104 -11.11 -9.95 5.21
CA ARG A 104 -9.88 -9.60 4.48
C ARG A 104 -10.17 -9.11 3.06
N VAL A 105 -11.07 -9.80 2.37
CA VAL A 105 -11.52 -9.41 1.01
C VAL A 105 -12.21 -8.05 1.05
N VAL A 106 -13.02 -7.78 2.08
CA VAL A 106 -13.70 -6.49 2.25
C VAL A 106 -12.68 -5.38 2.51
N GLY A 107 -11.73 -5.57 3.44
CA GLY A 107 -10.71 -4.55 3.74
C GLY A 107 -9.86 -4.17 2.53
N LEU A 108 -9.39 -5.16 1.77
CA LEU A 108 -8.61 -4.94 0.56
C LEU A 108 -9.44 -4.25 -0.54
N LYS A 109 -10.73 -4.61 -0.70
CA LYS A 109 -11.64 -3.92 -1.65
C LYS A 109 -11.90 -2.47 -1.27
N LEU A 110 -11.84 -2.14 0.02
CA LEU A 110 -12.00 -0.77 0.52
C LEU A 110 -10.73 0.07 0.42
N GLY A 111 -9.62 -0.52 -0.06
CA GLY A 111 -8.37 0.17 -0.36
C GLY A 111 -7.26 0.01 0.68
N ALA A 112 -7.37 -0.96 1.59
CA ALA A 112 -6.23 -1.37 2.41
C ALA A 112 -5.14 -2.02 1.54
N ASP A 113 -3.89 -1.82 1.90
CA ASP A 113 -2.75 -2.34 1.15
C ASP A 113 -2.31 -3.73 1.63
N ASP A 114 -2.52 -4.00 2.92
CA ASP A 114 -2.25 -5.28 3.54
C ASP A 114 -3.07 -5.47 4.81
N TYR A 115 -3.04 -6.68 5.38
CA TYR A 115 -3.68 -7.00 6.66
C TYR A 115 -2.82 -7.95 7.48
N LEU A 116 -3.00 -7.88 8.79
CA LEU A 116 -2.35 -8.75 9.77
C LEU A 116 -3.38 -9.21 10.81
N THR A 117 -3.46 -10.53 11.03
CA THR A 117 -4.47 -11.11 11.93
C THR A 117 -3.95 -11.17 13.36
N LYS A 118 -4.71 -10.64 14.30
CA LYS A 118 -4.47 -10.79 15.75
C LYS A 118 -4.86 -12.21 16.22
N PRO A 119 -4.07 -12.88 17.10
CA PRO A 119 -2.76 -12.45 17.56
C PRO A 119 -1.70 -12.62 16.47
N PHE A 120 -0.74 -11.71 16.39
CA PHE A 120 0.35 -11.72 15.43
C PHE A 120 1.72 -11.73 16.11
N ASP A 121 2.71 -12.22 15.40
CA ASP A 121 4.12 -12.10 15.79
C ASP A 121 4.63 -10.70 15.50
N MET A 122 5.41 -10.13 16.42
CA MET A 122 5.98 -8.78 16.27
C MET A 122 6.93 -8.68 15.08
N MET A 123 7.67 -9.74 14.78
CA MET A 123 8.56 -9.79 13.62
C MET A 123 7.78 -9.77 12.32
N GLU A 124 6.60 -10.43 12.29
CA GLU A 124 5.71 -10.37 11.13
C GLU A 124 5.16 -8.95 10.91
N LEU A 125 4.72 -8.28 11.99
CA LEU A 125 4.28 -6.89 11.91
C LEU A 125 5.37 -6.00 11.31
N LEU A 126 6.59 -6.05 11.86
CA LEU A 126 7.71 -5.24 11.42
C LEU A 126 8.08 -5.51 9.96
N ALA A 127 8.12 -6.79 9.55
CA ALA A 127 8.40 -7.15 8.17
C ALA A 127 7.37 -6.56 7.19
N ARG A 128 6.07 -6.53 7.58
CA ARG A 128 5.00 -5.93 6.79
C ARG A 128 5.12 -4.41 6.73
N VAL A 129 5.40 -3.76 7.87
CA VAL A 129 5.65 -2.31 7.95
C VAL A 129 6.80 -1.92 7.03
N GLU A 130 7.95 -2.58 7.13
CA GLU A 130 9.10 -2.32 6.26
C GLU A 130 8.78 -2.54 4.78
N ALA A 131 8.06 -3.62 4.46
CA ALA A 131 7.69 -3.92 3.10
C ALA A 131 6.78 -2.82 2.51
N LEU A 132 5.79 -2.32 3.26
CA LEU A 132 4.91 -1.23 2.84
C LEU A 132 5.68 0.09 2.69
N LEU A 133 6.55 0.44 3.64
CA LEU A 133 7.37 1.65 3.60
C LEU A 133 8.41 1.65 2.47
N ARG A 134 9.04 0.51 2.19
CA ARG A 134 9.97 0.35 1.06
C ARG A 134 9.27 0.61 -0.26
N ARG A 135 8.02 0.18 -0.41
CA ARG A 135 7.21 0.35 -1.61
C ARG A 135 6.84 1.81 -1.87
N ALA A 136 6.53 2.56 -0.82
CA ALA A 136 6.26 4.00 -0.93
C ALA A 136 7.49 4.79 -1.43
N ARG A 137 8.70 4.24 -1.28
CA ARG A 137 9.96 4.91 -1.64
C ARG A 137 10.60 4.47 -2.95
N THR A 138 10.20 3.35 -3.55
CA THR A 138 10.84 2.96 -4.79
C THR A 138 10.60 4.08 -5.80
N PRO A 139 11.65 4.78 -6.26
CA PRO A 139 11.50 5.74 -7.35
C PRO A 139 11.08 4.94 -8.57
N LEU A 140 9.79 4.94 -8.82
CA LEU A 140 9.20 4.28 -9.98
C LEU A 140 9.52 5.02 -11.29
N ALA A 141 10.50 5.93 -11.25
CA ALA A 141 10.58 7.04 -12.18
C ALA A 141 11.27 6.77 -13.52
N ASP A 142 12.16 5.78 -13.65
CA ASP A 142 13.17 5.93 -14.69
C ASP A 142 13.01 5.12 -15.98
N ALA A 143 12.15 4.10 -16.05
CA ALA A 143 12.01 3.28 -17.27
C ALA A 143 10.69 3.46 -18.03
N LEU A 144 9.57 3.68 -17.34
CA LEU A 144 8.27 3.92 -17.94
C LEU A 144 7.82 5.35 -17.60
N GLY A 145 7.96 6.31 -18.50
CA GLY A 145 7.46 7.68 -18.32
C GLY A 145 5.93 7.70 -18.17
N SER A 146 5.24 7.64 -19.28
CA SER A 146 3.78 7.52 -19.36
C SER A 146 3.38 6.32 -20.21
N TYR A 147 2.22 5.74 -19.90
CA TYR A 147 1.65 4.64 -20.67
C TYR A 147 0.15 4.84 -20.85
N ALA A 148 -0.36 4.54 -22.04
CA ALA A 148 -1.77 4.70 -22.36
C ALA A 148 -2.35 3.38 -22.88
N PHE A 149 -3.55 3.02 -22.40
CA PHE A 149 -4.31 1.89 -22.89
C PHE A 149 -5.81 2.15 -22.75
N GLY A 150 -6.56 1.89 -23.81
CA GLY A 150 -7.97 2.28 -23.87
C GLY A 150 -8.16 3.78 -23.63
N ASP A 151 -8.95 4.14 -22.65
CA ASP A 151 -9.20 5.51 -22.18
C ASP A 151 -8.39 5.89 -20.92
N VAL A 152 -7.46 5.03 -20.51
CA VAL A 152 -6.62 5.23 -19.32
C VAL A 152 -5.23 5.72 -19.73
N VAL A 153 -4.75 6.77 -19.06
CA VAL A 153 -3.38 7.27 -19.18
C VAL A 153 -2.76 7.27 -17.78
N VAL A 154 -1.57 6.67 -17.68
CA VAL A 154 -0.81 6.57 -16.45
C VAL A 154 0.50 7.31 -16.59
N ASP A 155 0.77 8.29 -15.75
CA ASP A 155 2.10 8.87 -15.55
C ASP A 155 2.74 8.22 -14.33
N PHE A 156 3.66 7.28 -14.56
CA PHE A 156 4.34 6.57 -13.49
C PHE A 156 5.35 7.43 -12.74
N ARG A 157 5.82 8.56 -13.32
CA ARG A 157 6.74 9.48 -12.65
C ARG A 157 6.03 10.35 -11.63
N ARG A 158 4.80 10.77 -11.97
CA ARG A 158 3.98 11.62 -11.12
C ARG A 158 3.04 10.82 -10.22
N ALA A 159 2.97 9.50 -10.44
CA ALA A 159 1.97 8.63 -9.82
C ALA A 159 0.51 9.09 -10.10
N GLU A 160 0.29 9.67 -11.27
CA GLU A 160 -0.99 10.19 -11.71
C GLU A 160 -1.64 9.23 -12.72
N VAL A 161 -2.93 9.01 -12.54
CA VAL A 161 -3.72 8.20 -13.48
C VAL A 161 -4.96 8.99 -13.86
N THR A 162 -5.27 8.98 -15.15
CA THR A 162 -6.50 9.57 -15.67
C THR A 162 -7.26 8.55 -16.50
N ARG A 163 -8.58 8.69 -16.56
CA ARG A 163 -9.46 7.92 -17.43
C ARG A 163 -10.40 8.87 -18.14
N GLY A 164 -10.40 8.84 -19.48
CA GLY A 164 -11.16 9.82 -20.28
C GLY A 164 -10.80 11.27 -19.93
N GLY A 165 -9.55 11.55 -19.54
CA GLY A 165 -9.08 12.87 -19.12
C GLY A 165 -9.48 13.28 -17.69
N GLN A 166 -10.20 12.46 -16.94
CA GLN A 166 -10.55 12.71 -15.54
C GLN A 166 -9.61 11.97 -14.59
N PRO A 167 -9.22 12.57 -13.45
CA PRO A 167 -8.40 11.92 -12.44
C PRO A 167 -9.00 10.60 -11.96
N LEU A 168 -8.19 9.53 -11.94
CA LEU A 168 -8.56 8.21 -11.46
C LEU A 168 -7.67 7.85 -10.26
N PRO A 169 -8.17 7.95 -9.01
CA PRO A 169 -7.35 7.65 -7.85
C PRO A 169 -7.08 6.14 -7.74
N LEU A 170 -5.79 5.78 -7.79
CA LEU A 170 -5.31 4.43 -7.48
C LEU A 170 -4.60 4.45 -6.13
N ALA A 171 -4.81 3.41 -5.31
CA ALA A 171 -3.99 3.18 -4.13
C ALA A 171 -2.54 2.86 -4.54
N ALA A 172 -1.57 3.08 -3.65
CA ALA A 172 -0.16 2.89 -3.96
C ALA A 172 0.16 1.49 -4.51
N LEU A 173 -0.47 0.44 -3.94
CA LEU A 173 -0.31 -0.93 -4.41
C LEU A 173 -1.02 -1.21 -5.73
N GLU A 174 -2.17 -0.60 -5.99
CA GLU A 174 -2.85 -0.73 -7.28
C GLU A 174 -2.00 -0.13 -8.41
N LEU A 175 -1.40 1.03 -8.16
CA LEU A 175 -0.49 1.65 -9.11
C LEU A 175 0.77 0.81 -9.34
N LYS A 176 1.33 0.23 -8.27
CA LYS A 176 2.48 -0.67 -8.37
C LYS A 176 2.15 -1.95 -9.13
N LEU A 177 0.99 -2.55 -8.85
CA LEU A 177 0.48 -3.73 -9.56
C LEU A 177 0.29 -3.41 -11.05
N LEU A 178 -0.37 -2.29 -11.37
CA LEU A 178 -0.57 -1.85 -12.75
C LEU A 178 0.77 -1.67 -13.46
N ARG A 179 1.73 -1.00 -12.82
CA ARG A 179 3.06 -0.83 -13.39
C ARG A 179 3.73 -2.16 -13.68
N TYR A 180 3.79 -3.07 -12.70
CA TYR A 180 4.44 -4.36 -12.89
C TYR A 180 3.80 -5.14 -14.05
N LEU A 181 2.49 -5.10 -14.16
CA LEU A 181 1.74 -5.71 -15.26
C LEU A 181 2.08 -5.07 -16.63
N VAL A 182 2.17 -3.74 -16.69
CA VAL A 182 2.52 -3.00 -17.92
C VAL A 182 3.97 -3.27 -18.32
N GLU A 183 4.91 -3.28 -17.37
CA GLU A 183 6.33 -3.60 -17.63
C GLU A 183 6.52 -5.00 -18.24
N HIS A 184 5.63 -5.94 -17.85
CA HIS A 184 5.64 -7.32 -18.31
C HIS A 184 4.50 -7.63 -19.30
N ARG A 185 4.03 -6.61 -20.03
CA ARG A 185 2.92 -6.78 -20.98
C ARG A 185 3.14 -7.95 -21.94
N GLY A 186 2.07 -8.67 -22.21
CA GLY A 186 2.10 -9.85 -23.06
C GLY A 186 2.58 -11.14 -22.40
N LYS A 187 3.23 -11.05 -21.22
CA LYS A 187 3.65 -12.22 -20.44
C LYS A 187 2.57 -12.64 -19.45
N VAL A 188 2.52 -13.92 -19.15
CA VAL A 188 1.72 -14.46 -18.04
C VAL A 188 2.58 -14.37 -16.78
N ILE A 189 2.07 -13.72 -15.75
CA ILE A 189 2.76 -13.52 -14.46
C ILE A 189 1.99 -14.34 -13.42
N SER A 190 2.68 -15.19 -12.70
CA SER A 190 2.06 -16.02 -11.66
C SER A 190 1.59 -15.17 -10.47
N ARG A 191 0.66 -15.72 -9.67
CA ARG A 191 0.21 -15.06 -8.44
C ARG A 191 1.34 -14.92 -7.42
N ASP A 192 2.19 -15.94 -7.32
CA ASP A 192 3.33 -15.93 -6.41
C ASP A 192 4.37 -14.88 -6.84
N GLU A 193 4.66 -14.77 -8.13
CA GLU A 193 5.53 -13.73 -8.66
C GLU A 193 4.96 -12.33 -8.41
N LEU A 194 3.66 -12.12 -8.64
CA LEU A 194 3.01 -10.85 -8.31
C LEU A 194 3.09 -10.55 -6.82
N LEU A 195 2.86 -11.56 -5.97
CA LEU A 195 2.93 -11.42 -4.52
C LEU A 195 4.35 -11.01 -4.08
N ASP A 196 5.37 -11.69 -4.56
CA ASP A 196 6.77 -11.37 -4.27
C ASP A 196 7.14 -9.96 -4.79
N ARG A 197 6.90 -9.68 -6.06
CA ARG A 197 7.37 -8.45 -6.72
C ARG A 197 6.58 -7.20 -6.36
N VAL A 198 5.28 -7.35 -6.15
CA VAL A 198 4.39 -6.23 -5.83
C VAL A 198 4.25 -6.06 -4.31
N TRP A 199 4.13 -7.15 -3.55
CA TRP A 199 3.98 -7.13 -2.09
C TRP A 199 5.30 -7.37 -1.35
N GLY A 200 6.26 -8.09 -1.94
CA GLY A 200 7.60 -8.32 -1.38
C GLY A 200 7.60 -9.28 -0.20
N TYR A 201 6.69 -10.24 -0.19
CA TYR A 201 6.62 -11.31 0.79
C TYR A 201 7.12 -12.62 0.20
N ASP A 202 7.72 -13.47 1.03
CA ASP A 202 7.85 -14.88 0.76
C ASP A 202 6.46 -15.50 0.57
N ALA A 203 6.37 -16.52 -0.27
CA ALA A 203 5.13 -17.15 -0.78
C ALA A 203 4.16 -17.72 0.29
N THR A 204 4.41 -17.52 1.58
CA THR A 204 3.50 -17.87 2.67
C THR A 204 2.31 -16.91 2.82
N ALA A 205 2.39 -15.70 2.25
CA ALA A 205 1.25 -14.79 2.19
C ALA A 205 0.25 -15.28 1.13
N GLN A 206 -1.03 -15.29 1.49
CA GLN A 206 -2.07 -15.91 0.66
C GLN A 206 -2.22 -15.20 -0.70
N THR A 207 -2.09 -15.93 -1.78
CA THR A 207 -2.29 -15.49 -3.18
C THR A 207 -3.65 -14.81 -3.45
N ARG A 208 -4.65 -15.00 -2.57
CA ARG A 208 -5.93 -14.30 -2.61
C ARG A 208 -5.81 -12.77 -2.52
N THR A 209 -4.76 -12.26 -1.88
CA THR A 209 -4.47 -10.82 -1.84
C THR A 209 -4.30 -10.26 -3.26
N VAL A 210 -3.59 -10.98 -4.13
CA VAL A 210 -3.41 -10.60 -5.53
C VAL A 210 -4.74 -10.54 -6.26
N ASP A 211 -5.59 -11.58 -6.11
CA ASP A 211 -6.88 -11.67 -6.81
C ASP A 211 -7.81 -10.51 -6.44
N VAL A 212 -7.80 -10.08 -5.18
CA VAL A 212 -8.61 -8.95 -4.70
C VAL A 212 -8.13 -7.63 -5.30
N HIS A 213 -6.81 -7.37 -5.30
CA HIS A 213 -6.27 -6.14 -5.88
C HIS A 213 -6.43 -6.11 -7.41
N VAL A 214 -6.30 -7.24 -8.08
CA VAL A 214 -6.61 -7.33 -9.51
C VAL A 214 -8.09 -7.02 -9.76
N ALA A 215 -8.99 -7.53 -8.93
CA ALA A 215 -10.42 -7.24 -9.06
C ALA A 215 -10.72 -5.76 -8.82
N SER A 216 -10.12 -5.15 -7.78
CA SER A 216 -10.23 -3.71 -7.49
C SER A 216 -9.68 -2.85 -8.64
N LEU A 217 -8.49 -3.19 -9.14
CA LEU A 217 -7.87 -2.48 -10.25
C LEU A 217 -8.74 -2.57 -11.51
N ARG A 218 -9.30 -3.75 -11.83
CA ARG A 218 -10.24 -3.92 -12.95
C ARG A 218 -11.47 -3.02 -12.84
N GLN A 219 -12.05 -2.85 -11.65
CA GLN A 219 -13.18 -1.95 -11.44
C GLN A 219 -12.86 -0.51 -11.88
N LYS A 220 -11.61 -0.11 -11.77
CA LYS A 220 -11.14 1.24 -12.09
C LYS A 220 -10.71 1.39 -13.56
N VAL A 221 -9.96 0.44 -14.09
CA VAL A 221 -9.31 0.60 -15.41
C VAL A 221 -10.00 -0.12 -16.57
N GLU A 222 -10.85 -1.13 -16.30
CA GLU A 222 -11.54 -1.85 -17.38
C GLU A 222 -12.85 -1.19 -17.79
N PRO A 223 -13.19 -1.22 -19.09
CA PRO A 223 -14.52 -0.76 -19.53
C PRO A 223 -15.65 -1.61 -18.93
N LEU A 224 -15.43 -2.92 -18.83
CA LEU A 224 -16.36 -3.88 -18.23
C LEU A 224 -15.58 -4.88 -17.36
N PRO A 225 -15.53 -4.70 -16.03
CA PRO A 225 -14.71 -5.53 -15.13
C PRO A 225 -15.01 -7.04 -15.18
N SER A 226 -16.26 -7.43 -15.49
CA SER A 226 -16.68 -8.82 -15.64
C SER A 226 -16.19 -9.47 -16.95
N ARG A 227 -15.79 -8.65 -17.94
CA ARG A 227 -15.21 -9.09 -19.22
C ARG A 227 -13.95 -8.25 -19.49
N PRO A 228 -12.88 -8.47 -18.74
CA PRO A 228 -11.68 -7.65 -18.81
C PRO A 228 -11.01 -7.77 -20.19
N ARG A 229 -10.51 -6.64 -20.68
CA ARG A 229 -9.78 -6.53 -21.95
C ARG A 229 -8.29 -6.32 -21.72
N PHE A 230 -7.91 -5.66 -20.64
CA PHE A 230 -6.54 -5.27 -20.39
C PHE A 230 -5.84 -6.21 -19.40
N ILE A 231 -6.48 -6.55 -18.29
CA ILE A 231 -5.91 -7.45 -17.28
C ILE A 231 -6.63 -8.80 -17.37
N LEU A 232 -6.06 -9.74 -18.13
CA LEU A 232 -6.66 -11.03 -18.40
C LEU A 232 -6.31 -12.04 -17.30
N THR A 233 -7.26 -12.93 -16.95
CA THR A 233 -6.97 -14.11 -16.14
C THR A 233 -6.54 -15.25 -17.04
N VAL A 234 -5.38 -15.83 -16.77
CA VAL A 234 -4.94 -17.08 -17.38
C VAL A 234 -5.15 -18.19 -16.34
N HIS A 235 -6.21 -18.96 -16.51
CA HIS A 235 -6.64 -19.96 -15.53
C HIS A 235 -5.48 -20.91 -15.14
N GLY A 236 -5.31 -21.13 -13.84
CA GLY A 236 -4.24 -21.98 -13.30
C GLY A 236 -2.84 -21.35 -13.31
N LEU A 237 -2.59 -20.28 -14.09
CA LEU A 237 -1.25 -19.71 -14.27
C LEU A 237 -1.10 -18.31 -13.64
N GLY A 238 -2.11 -17.44 -13.71
CA GLY A 238 -2.00 -16.10 -13.16
C GLY A 238 -2.69 -15.03 -14.00
N TYR A 239 -2.00 -13.91 -14.22
CA TYR A 239 -2.55 -12.76 -14.93
C TYR A 239 -1.64 -12.31 -16.08
N LYS A 240 -2.25 -11.70 -17.10
CA LYS A 240 -1.55 -11.16 -18.25
C LYS A 240 -2.10 -9.79 -18.59
N PHE A 241 -1.24 -8.82 -18.82
CA PHE A 241 -1.63 -7.52 -19.35
C PHE A 241 -1.63 -7.54 -20.88
N ALA A 242 -2.74 -7.10 -21.48
CA ALA A 242 -2.97 -7.11 -22.93
C ALA A 242 -3.39 -5.72 -23.48
N GLY A 243 -3.21 -4.65 -22.65
CA GLY A 243 -3.47 -3.28 -23.05
C GLY A 243 -2.29 -2.59 -23.73
#